data_30fba3d63594e8e0ef93f73bded7c249
#
_entry.id   30fba3d63594e8e0ef93f73bded7c249
#
_cell.length_a   1.000
_cell.length_b   1.000
_cell.length_c   1.000
_cell.angle_alpha   90.00
_cell.angle_beta   90.00
_cell.angle_gamma   90.00
#
_symmetry.space_group_name_H-M   'P 1'
#
loop_
_entity.id
_entity.type
_entity.pdbx_description
1 polymer ?
#
loop_
_entity_poly.entity_id
_entity_poly.type
_entity_poly.pdbx_seq_one_letter_code
_entity_poly.pdbx_strand_id
1 'polypeptide(L)'
;MKNLFKDKRVKYGTYSTVVAMIFLAILVMINLVVGQFNRSFDTTKDKLFGLSSETQQVLDNMTSKVTIYTTSKTGSSDSIEDRVEQVLMQYKQKSKVGSLSVENIDLYLHPDFAKNYNSEDKPVSTGSIIVVSNDKYRVISESDYYDSENGQFSIESAITSAIQFVDAE
;
A
#
# COMPACT_ATOMS: atom_id res chain seq x y z
N MET A 1 -63.53 -21.78 -2.68
CA MET A 1 -62.26 -21.10 -2.36
C MET A 1 -62.41 -19.66 -2.78
N LYS A 2 -62.50 -18.70 -1.85
CA LYS A 2 -62.61 -17.28 -2.13
C LYS A 2 -61.27 -16.80 -2.75
N ASN A 3 -61.34 -16.11 -3.92
CA ASN A 3 -60.21 -15.52 -4.59
C ASN A 3 -59.62 -14.38 -3.73
N LEU A 4 -58.65 -14.66 -2.88
CA LEU A 4 -57.94 -13.72 -2.01
C LEU A 4 -57.23 -12.59 -2.78
N PHE A 5 -57.02 -12.75 -4.09
CA PHE A 5 -56.39 -11.76 -4.96
C PHE A 5 -57.31 -10.68 -5.52
N LYS A 6 -58.62 -10.70 -5.21
CA LYS A 6 -59.60 -9.68 -5.65
C LYS A 6 -59.71 -8.48 -4.70
N ASP A 7 -59.13 -8.56 -3.52
CA ASP A 7 -59.15 -7.47 -2.56
C ASP A 7 -58.01 -6.47 -2.88
N LYS A 8 -58.39 -5.23 -3.21
CA LYS A 8 -57.43 -4.17 -3.58
C LYS A 8 -56.37 -3.95 -2.49
N ARG A 9 -56.71 -4.12 -1.22
CA ARG A 9 -55.78 -3.99 -0.10
C ARG A 9 -54.70 -5.06 -0.08
N VAL A 10 -55.06 -6.31 -0.39
CA VAL A 10 -54.11 -7.41 -0.50
C VAL A 10 -53.17 -7.22 -1.69
N LYS A 11 -53.71 -6.78 -2.83
CA LYS A 11 -52.93 -6.52 -4.04
C LYS A 11 -51.87 -5.41 -3.83
N TYR A 12 -52.24 -4.30 -3.19
CA TYR A 12 -51.30 -3.21 -2.90
C TYR A 12 -50.29 -3.59 -1.80
N GLY A 13 -50.71 -4.34 -0.78
CA GLY A 13 -49.81 -4.87 0.27
C GLY A 13 -48.75 -5.81 -0.30
N THR A 14 -49.17 -6.77 -1.15
CA THR A 14 -48.24 -7.71 -1.79
C THR A 14 -47.26 -6.98 -2.72
N TYR A 15 -47.74 -6.01 -3.49
CA TYR A 15 -46.87 -5.21 -4.37
C TYR A 15 -45.82 -4.44 -3.56
N SER A 16 -46.20 -3.79 -2.48
CA SER A 16 -45.29 -3.06 -1.60
C SER A 16 -44.23 -3.98 -0.98
N THR A 17 -44.63 -5.18 -0.55
CA THR A 17 -43.70 -6.16 0.02
C THR A 17 -42.70 -6.66 -1.01
N VAL A 18 -43.15 -6.95 -2.24
CA VAL A 18 -42.25 -7.38 -3.33
C VAL A 18 -41.26 -6.28 -3.68
N VAL A 19 -41.70 -5.03 -3.81
CA VAL A 19 -40.82 -3.89 -4.09
C VAL A 19 -39.79 -3.71 -2.96
N ALA A 20 -40.20 -3.81 -1.70
CA ALA A 20 -39.27 -3.74 -0.56
C ALA A 20 -38.22 -4.86 -0.58
N MET A 21 -38.60 -6.10 -0.92
CA MET A 21 -37.66 -7.23 -1.05
C MET A 21 -36.66 -7.00 -2.19
N ILE A 22 -37.10 -6.49 -3.34
CA ILE A 22 -36.22 -6.18 -4.47
C ILE A 22 -35.23 -5.09 -4.08
N PHE A 23 -35.70 -4.05 -3.40
CA PHE A 23 -34.84 -2.96 -2.93
C PHE A 23 -33.77 -3.48 -1.95
N LEU A 24 -34.14 -4.34 -1.03
CA LEU A 24 -33.25 -4.94 -0.05
C LEU A 24 -32.23 -5.87 -0.73
N ALA A 25 -32.64 -6.63 -1.75
CA ALA A 25 -31.73 -7.45 -2.54
C ALA A 25 -30.71 -6.62 -3.32
N ILE A 26 -31.13 -5.49 -3.88
CA ILE A 26 -30.23 -4.54 -4.57
C ILE A 26 -29.22 -3.94 -3.57
N LEU A 27 -29.64 -3.55 -2.37
CA LEU A 27 -28.74 -3.04 -1.34
C LEU A 27 -27.69 -4.07 -0.93
N VAL A 28 -28.10 -5.34 -0.77
CA VAL A 28 -27.16 -6.43 -0.45
C VAL A 28 -26.19 -6.67 -1.61
N MET A 29 -26.65 -6.67 -2.85
CA MET A 29 -25.78 -6.78 -4.02
C MET A 29 -24.76 -5.64 -4.11
N ILE A 30 -25.20 -4.40 -3.92
CA ILE A 30 -24.30 -3.23 -3.90
C ILE A 30 -23.24 -3.41 -2.82
N ASN A 31 -23.65 -3.82 -1.61
CA ASN A 31 -22.70 -4.01 -0.51
C ASN A 31 -21.70 -5.13 -0.78
N LEU A 32 -22.11 -6.24 -1.40
CA LEU A 32 -21.21 -7.33 -1.81
C LEU A 32 -20.25 -6.88 -2.91
N VAL A 33 -20.73 -6.12 -3.90
CA VAL A 33 -19.89 -5.59 -4.98
C VAL A 33 -18.89 -4.58 -4.44
N VAL A 34 -19.31 -3.65 -3.58
CA VAL A 34 -18.42 -2.68 -2.92
C VAL A 34 -17.39 -3.37 -2.03
N GLY A 35 -17.78 -4.44 -1.32
CA GLY A 35 -16.84 -5.24 -0.51
C GLY A 35 -15.80 -6.02 -1.33
N GLN A 36 -16.09 -6.37 -2.58
CA GLN A 36 -15.12 -7.01 -3.48
C GLN A 36 -14.17 -6.00 -4.15
N PHE A 37 -14.61 -4.76 -4.31
CA PHE A 37 -13.74 -3.66 -4.72
C PHE A 37 -13.06 -3.08 -3.48
N ASN A 38 -12.07 -3.77 -2.95
CA ASN A 38 -11.18 -3.25 -1.92
C ASN A 38 -10.24 -2.17 -2.52
N ARG A 39 -10.82 -1.28 -3.32
CA ARG A 39 -10.21 -0.03 -3.76
C ARG A 39 -10.57 1.00 -2.71
N SER A 40 -9.62 1.31 -1.86
CA SER A 40 -9.67 2.53 -1.07
C SER A 40 -9.85 3.70 -2.04
N PHE A 41 -11.08 4.21 -2.14
CA PHE A 41 -11.31 5.47 -2.83
C PHE A 41 -10.76 6.56 -1.92
N ASP A 42 -9.56 7.02 -2.22
CA ASP A 42 -9.01 8.21 -1.61
C ASP A 42 -9.84 9.41 -2.09
N THR A 43 -10.78 9.82 -1.24
CA THR A 43 -11.64 11.00 -1.47
C THR A 43 -10.97 12.30 -1.06
N THR A 44 -9.72 12.24 -0.62
CA THR A 44 -8.95 13.42 -0.24
C THR A 44 -8.52 14.17 -1.49
N LYS A 45 -8.90 15.44 -1.59
CA LYS A 45 -8.63 16.33 -2.74
C LYS A 45 -7.13 16.47 -3.10
N ASP A 46 -6.24 16.00 -2.25
CA ASP A 46 -4.79 16.16 -2.35
C ASP A 46 -4.05 14.84 -2.45
N LYS A 47 -4.57 13.76 -3.01
CA LYS A 47 -3.85 12.49 -3.24
C LYS A 47 -2.77 12.17 -2.16
N LEU A 48 -3.06 12.49 -0.90
CA LEU A 48 -2.10 12.39 0.22
C LEU A 48 -1.59 10.97 0.46
N PHE A 49 -2.21 9.99 -0.17
CA PHE A 49 -1.87 8.57 -0.06
C PHE A 49 -1.64 7.89 -1.42
N GLY A 50 -1.56 8.63 -2.53
CA GLY A 50 -1.25 8.07 -3.85
C GLY A 50 0.19 8.41 -4.25
N LEU A 51 0.88 7.49 -4.94
CA LEU A 51 2.19 7.77 -5.52
C LEU A 51 2.07 8.87 -6.58
N SER A 52 3.08 9.73 -6.65
CA SER A 52 3.19 10.80 -7.66
C SER A 52 3.28 10.22 -9.07
N SER A 53 2.98 11.07 -10.08
CA SER A 53 3.13 10.69 -11.48
C SER A 53 4.57 10.35 -11.85
N GLU A 54 5.52 11.01 -11.23
CA GLU A 54 6.96 10.77 -11.40
C GLU A 54 7.33 9.37 -10.90
N THR A 55 6.90 9.02 -9.69
CA THR A 55 7.10 7.69 -9.13
C THR A 55 6.46 6.61 -10.00
N GLN A 56 5.23 6.85 -10.49
CA GLN A 56 4.56 5.91 -11.37
C GLN A 56 5.35 5.67 -12.66
N GLN A 57 5.89 6.72 -13.27
CA GLN A 57 6.74 6.59 -14.46
C GLN A 57 8.01 5.79 -14.19
N VAL A 58 8.63 5.95 -13.02
CA VAL A 58 9.79 5.15 -12.63
C VAL A 58 9.42 3.69 -12.53
N LEU A 59 8.32 3.36 -11.85
CA LEU A 59 7.84 1.98 -11.70
C LEU A 59 7.46 1.33 -13.04
N ASP A 60 6.86 2.10 -13.95
CA ASP A 60 6.47 1.62 -15.28
C ASP A 60 7.70 1.36 -16.19
N ASN A 61 8.78 2.08 -15.97
CA ASN A 61 10.01 1.99 -16.77
C ASN A 61 11.08 1.08 -16.15
N MET A 62 10.83 0.50 -14.96
CA MET A 62 11.76 -0.44 -14.34
C MET A 62 12.10 -1.60 -15.27
N THR A 63 13.40 -1.86 -15.44
CA THR A 63 13.97 -2.92 -16.28
C THR A 63 14.43 -4.11 -15.47
N SER A 64 14.82 -3.91 -14.22
CA SER A 64 15.36 -4.91 -13.31
C SER A 64 14.39 -5.27 -12.18
N LYS A 65 14.65 -6.40 -11.52
CA LYS A 65 13.93 -6.75 -10.29
C LYS A 65 14.54 -5.98 -9.13
N VAL A 66 13.69 -5.28 -8.39
CA VAL A 66 14.08 -4.53 -7.20
C VAL A 66 13.56 -5.21 -5.94
N THR A 67 14.41 -5.38 -4.95
CA THR A 67 14.02 -5.81 -3.60
C THR A 67 14.24 -4.67 -2.63
N ILE A 68 13.22 -4.34 -1.85
CA ILE A 68 13.28 -3.34 -0.80
C ILE A 68 13.26 -4.07 0.54
N TYR A 69 14.30 -3.90 1.32
CA TYR A 69 14.37 -4.40 2.69
C TYR A 69 14.09 -3.25 3.65
N THR A 70 13.17 -3.47 4.60
CA THR A 70 12.97 -2.59 5.74
C THR A 70 13.62 -3.24 6.97
N THR A 71 14.22 -2.42 7.84
CA THR A 71 14.86 -2.90 9.05
C THR A 71 14.08 -2.43 10.27
N SER A 72 12.86 -2.92 10.43
CA SER A 72 12.01 -2.61 11.57
C SER A 72 11.99 -3.77 12.58
N LYS A 73 11.72 -3.43 13.84
CA LYS A 73 11.54 -4.43 14.87
C LYS A 73 10.19 -5.12 14.68
N THR A 74 10.18 -6.44 14.60
CA THR A 74 8.93 -7.20 14.48
C THR A 74 7.98 -6.90 15.64
N GLY A 75 6.79 -6.42 15.33
CA GLY A 75 5.74 -6.12 16.31
C GLY A 75 5.86 -4.74 16.97
N SER A 76 6.73 -3.84 16.49
CA SER A 76 6.66 -2.44 16.88
C SER A 76 5.43 -1.78 16.22
N SER A 77 4.76 -0.91 16.96
CA SER A 77 3.67 -0.07 16.45
C SER A 77 4.12 1.40 16.47
N ASP A 78 5.21 1.70 15.79
CA ASP A 78 5.63 3.07 15.60
C ASP A 78 4.84 3.68 14.43
N SER A 79 4.36 4.90 14.63
CA SER A 79 3.59 5.63 13.60
C SER A 79 4.39 5.91 12.32
N ILE A 80 5.73 5.96 12.41
CA ILE A 80 6.62 6.14 11.26
C ILE A 80 6.73 4.83 10.49
N GLU A 81 6.96 3.71 11.15
CA GLU A 81 7.03 2.39 10.53
C GLU A 81 5.73 2.03 9.81
N ASP A 82 4.56 2.30 10.41
CA ASP A 82 3.25 2.10 9.77
C ASP A 82 3.09 2.93 8.49
N ARG A 83 3.58 4.17 8.48
CA ARG A 83 3.55 5.04 7.29
C ARG A 83 4.49 4.53 6.20
N VAL A 84 5.68 4.08 6.57
CA VAL A 84 6.64 3.45 5.64
C VAL A 84 6.00 2.24 4.97
N GLU A 85 5.38 1.35 5.77
CA GLU A 85 4.73 0.15 5.25
C GLU A 85 3.59 0.47 4.29
N GLN A 86 2.75 1.46 4.62
CA GLN A 86 1.66 1.91 3.75
C GLN A 86 2.19 2.41 2.39
N VAL A 87 3.27 3.19 2.38
CA VAL A 87 3.87 3.67 1.14
C VAL A 87 4.46 2.50 0.33
N LEU A 88 5.19 1.60 0.98
CA LEU A 88 5.78 0.42 0.31
C LEU A 88 4.72 -0.52 -0.27
N MET A 89 3.57 -0.69 0.40
CA MET A 89 2.43 -1.42 -0.16
C MET A 89 1.94 -0.81 -1.47
N GLN A 90 1.92 0.52 -1.59
CA GLN A 90 1.53 1.20 -2.82
C GLN A 90 2.54 0.97 -3.94
N TYR A 91 3.86 1.02 -3.64
CA TYR A 91 4.89 0.66 -4.61
C TYR A 91 4.69 -0.75 -5.14
N LYS A 92 4.45 -1.72 -4.26
CA LYS A 92 4.19 -3.11 -4.63
C LYS A 92 2.93 -3.27 -5.48
N GLN A 93 1.86 -2.54 -5.17
CA GLN A 93 0.58 -2.61 -5.93
C GLN A 93 0.67 -1.93 -7.30
N LYS A 94 1.48 -0.88 -7.42
CA LYS A 94 1.61 -0.09 -8.65
C LYS A 94 2.73 -0.57 -9.56
N SER A 95 3.70 -1.32 -9.05
CA SER A 95 4.75 -1.94 -9.86
C SER A 95 4.20 -3.09 -10.72
N LYS A 96 4.91 -3.41 -11.81
CA LYS A 96 4.61 -4.61 -12.60
C LYS A 96 4.72 -5.86 -11.73
N VAL A 97 3.84 -6.83 -11.97
CA VAL A 97 3.82 -8.07 -11.17
C VAL A 97 5.21 -8.75 -11.18
N GLY A 98 5.78 -8.91 -9.99
CA GLY A 98 7.07 -9.58 -9.80
C GLY A 98 8.32 -8.71 -10.05
N SER A 99 8.16 -7.42 -10.38
CA SER A 99 9.30 -6.50 -10.55
C SER A 99 9.77 -5.89 -9.24
N LEU A 100 8.91 -5.83 -8.20
CA LEU A 100 9.24 -5.26 -6.91
C LEU A 100 8.80 -6.19 -5.78
N SER A 101 9.73 -6.49 -4.85
CA SER A 101 9.47 -7.21 -3.61
C SER A 101 9.81 -6.33 -2.40
N VAL A 102 9.07 -6.54 -1.32
CA VAL A 102 9.30 -5.86 -0.04
C VAL A 102 9.42 -6.93 1.04
N GLU A 103 10.50 -6.86 1.82
CA GLU A 103 10.81 -7.80 2.91
C GLU A 103 11.21 -7.02 4.15
N ASN A 104 10.73 -7.47 5.32
CA ASN A 104 11.12 -6.89 6.61
C ASN A 104 12.19 -7.77 7.26
N ILE A 105 13.28 -7.17 7.69
CA ILE A 105 14.41 -7.82 8.35
C ILE A 105 14.54 -7.28 9.78
N ASP A 106 14.35 -8.14 10.76
CA ASP A 106 14.63 -7.80 12.14
C ASP A 106 16.13 -7.95 12.42
N LEU A 107 16.83 -6.84 12.63
CA LEU A 107 18.27 -6.82 12.86
C LEU A 107 18.68 -7.46 14.20
N TYR A 108 17.77 -7.61 15.15
CA TYR A 108 18.04 -8.37 16.38
C TYR A 108 18.14 -9.87 16.12
N LEU A 109 17.32 -10.36 15.18
CA LEU A 109 17.32 -11.77 14.77
C LEU A 109 18.37 -12.05 13.71
N HIS A 110 18.67 -11.06 12.86
CA HIS A 110 19.60 -11.18 11.71
C HIS A 110 20.68 -10.09 11.72
N PRO A 111 21.56 -10.02 12.75
CA PRO A 111 22.55 -8.94 12.86
C PRO A 111 23.59 -8.95 11.73
N ASP A 112 23.83 -10.10 11.12
CA ASP A 112 24.78 -10.24 10.00
C ASP A 112 24.24 -9.61 8.70
N PHE A 113 22.93 -9.42 8.58
CA PHE A 113 22.33 -8.79 7.40
C PHE A 113 22.88 -7.38 7.18
N ALA A 114 22.98 -6.59 8.26
CA ALA A 114 23.50 -5.24 8.18
C ALA A 114 24.93 -5.17 7.62
N LYS A 115 25.77 -6.18 7.89
CA LYS A 115 27.17 -6.20 7.45
C LYS A 115 27.31 -6.20 5.93
N ASN A 116 26.33 -6.75 5.21
CA ASN A 116 26.35 -6.84 3.75
C ASN A 116 26.12 -5.48 3.07
N TYR A 117 25.53 -4.52 3.80
CA TYR A 117 25.08 -3.23 3.24
C TYR A 117 25.65 -2.02 4.01
N ASN A 118 26.40 -2.25 5.09
CA ASN A 118 27.03 -1.17 5.83
C ASN A 118 28.11 -0.47 5.01
N SER A 119 28.08 0.84 5.03
CA SER A 119 29.18 1.70 4.60
C SER A 119 29.60 2.64 5.75
N GLU A 120 30.82 3.19 5.69
CA GLU A 120 31.29 4.16 6.71
C GLU A 120 30.37 5.37 6.80
N ASP A 121 29.83 5.82 5.64
CA ASP A 121 28.98 6.99 5.56
C ASP A 121 27.51 6.73 5.94
N LYS A 122 27.03 5.49 5.72
CA LYS A 122 25.63 5.10 5.96
C LYS A 122 25.53 3.72 6.61
N PRO A 123 25.61 3.65 7.94
CA PRO A 123 25.42 2.41 8.66
C PRO A 123 23.92 1.98 8.61
N VAL A 124 23.69 0.69 8.44
CA VAL A 124 22.35 0.10 8.53
C VAL A 124 21.95 -0.01 10.00
N SER A 125 20.85 0.64 10.35
CA SER A 125 20.25 0.62 11.69
C SER A 125 18.75 0.28 11.59
N THR A 126 18.10 0.11 12.72
CA THR A 126 16.63 0.01 12.76
C THR A 126 16.01 1.26 12.15
N GLY A 127 14.99 1.11 11.32
CA GLY A 127 14.38 2.20 10.55
C GLY A 127 15.06 2.46 9.20
N SER A 128 16.19 1.80 8.89
CA SER A 128 16.79 1.91 7.56
C SER A 128 15.97 1.17 6.49
N ILE A 129 16.01 1.68 5.27
CA ILE A 129 15.44 1.03 4.09
C ILE A 129 16.58 0.77 3.11
N ILE A 130 16.67 -0.46 2.59
CA ILE A 130 17.72 -0.85 1.68
C ILE A 130 17.07 -1.27 0.37
N VAL A 131 17.37 -0.56 -0.70
CA VAL A 131 16.87 -0.84 -2.06
C VAL A 131 17.98 -1.56 -2.83
N VAL A 132 17.68 -2.74 -3.34
CA VAL A 132 18.67 -3.62 -4.00
C VAL A 132 18.17 -4.04 -5.36
N SER A 133 19.04 -4.00 -6.37
CA SER A 133 18.82 -4.59 -7.69
C SER A 133 20.16 -5.06 -8.26
N ASN A 134 20.21 -6.32 -8.69
CA ASN A 134 21.44 -6.95 -9.17
C ASN A 134 22.59 -6.76 -8.16
N ASP A 135 23.70 -6.15 -8.59
CA ASP A 135 24.90 -5.88 -7.76
C ASP A 135 24.88 -4.48 -7.12
N LYS A 136 23.81 -3.69 -7.34
CA LYS A 136 23.69 -2.32 -6.82
C LYS A 136 22.72 -2.28 -5.63
N TYR A 137 23.08 -1.48 -4.64
CA TYR A 137 22.19 -1.20 -3.53
C TYR A 137 22.30 0.26 -3.08
N ARG A 138 21.26 0.73 -2.40
CA ARG A 138 21.25 2.04 -1.75
C ARG A 138 20.59 1.93 -0.38
N VAL A 139 21.30 2.43 0.63
CA VAL A 139 20.80 2.55 2.00
C VAL A 139 20.15 3.91 2.18
N ILE A 140 18.94 3.93 2.73
CA ILE A 140 18.18 5.11 3.10
C ILE A 140 18.04 5.05 4.62
N SER A 141 18.65 5.98 5.33
CA SER A 141 18.52 6.09 6.78
C SER A 141 17.20 6.78 7.14
N GLU A 142 16.71 6.61 8.37
CA GLU A 142 15.47 7.25 8.83
C GLU A 142 15.55 8.79 8.65
N SER A 143 16.69 9.41 8.93
CA SER A 143 16.92 10.84 8.72
C SER A 143 16.85 11.32 7.26
N ASP A 144 16.97 10.40 6.28
CA ASP A 144 16.85 10.76 4.86
C ASP A 144 15.38 10.95 4.42
N TYR A 145 14.42 10.39 5.17
CA TYR A 145 13.00 10.43 4.82
C TYR A 145 12.09 11.01 5.90
N TYR A 146 12.58 11.17 7.12
CA TYR A 146 11.84 11.76 8.23
C TYR A 146 12.65 12.83 8.95
N ASP A 147 12.14 14.05 8.94
CA ASP A 147 12.65 15.17 9.72
C ASP A 147 11.85 15.29 11.02
N SER A 148 12.46 14.89 12.13
CA SER A 148 11.82 14.91 13.45
C SER A 148 11.58 16.33 14.00
N GLU A 149 12.31 17.35 13.51
CA GLU A 149 12.15 18.72 13.97
C GLU A 149 10.90 19.37 13.35
N ASN A 150 10.66 19.11 12.06
CA ASN A 150 9.58 19.72 11.30
C ASN A 150 8.42 18.75 11.05
N GLY A 151 8.56 17.47 11.40
CA GLY A 151 7.58 16.43 11.14
C GLY A 151 7.38 16.12 9.65
N GLN A 152 8.35 16.52 8.81
CA GLN A 152 8.29 16.32 7.38
C GLN A 152 8.61 14.87 7.01
N PHE A 153 7.81 14.30 6.13
CA PHE A 153 7.93 12.90 5.69
C PHE A 153 8.08 12.85 4.17
N SER A 154 9.26 12.46 3.70
CA SER A 154 9.66 12.49 2.28
C SER A 154 10.07 11.11 1.74
N ILE A 155 9.46 10.04 2.27
CA ILE A 155 9.82 8.66 1.97
C ILE A 155 9.66 8.30 0.49
N GLU A 156 8.63 8.83 -0.17
CA GLU A 156 8.38 8.55 -1.59
C GLU A 156 9.56 9.00 -2.45
N SER A 157 10.03 10.22 -2.27
CA SER A 157 11.15 10.73 -3.05
C SER A 157 12.45 9.98 -2.77
N ALA A 158 12.68 9.56 -1.52
CA ALA A 158 13.86 8.79 -1.12
C ALA A 158 13.86 7.41 -1.79
N ILE A 159 12.73 6.68 -1.73
CA ILE A 159 12.59 5.35 -2.36
C ILE A 159 12.68 5.46 -3.89
N THR A 160 11.97 6.41 -4.51
CA THR A 160 11.99 6.59 -5.97
C THR A 160 13.39 6.86 -6.47
N SER A 161 14.15 7.76 -5.80
CA SER A 161 15.53 8.04 -6.15
C SER A 161 16.45 6.83 -5.97
N ALA A 162 16.19 6.01 -4.95
CA ALA A 162 16.96 4.79 -4.73
C ALA A 162 16.66 3.75 -5.82
N ILE A 163 15.40 3.57 -6.22
CA ILE A 163 15.02 2.69 -7.32
C ILE A 163 15.69 3.12 -8.63
N GLN A 164 15.63 4.40 -8.96
CA GLN A 164 16.30 4.94 -10.15
C GLN A 164 17.81 4.67 -10.14
N PHE A 165 18.44 4.79 -8.98
CA PHE A 165 19.88 4.53 -8.84
C PHE A 165 20.22 3.05 -9.07
N VAL A 166 19.48 2.11 -8.50
CA VAL A 166 19.78 0.68 -8.60
C VAL A 166 19.32 0.05 -9.93
N ASP A 167 18.32 0.66 -10.60
CA ASP A 167 17.81 0.21 -11.91
C ASP A 167 18.57 0.83 -13.09
N ALA A 168 19.38 1.87 -12.85
CA ALA A 168 20.24 2.45 -13.88
C ALA A 168 21.32 1.43 -14.31
N GLU A 169 21.50 1.24 -15.61
CA GLU A 169 22.56 0.39 -16.22
C GLU A 169 23.98 0.89 -15.90
#